data_38d0d896edb3ecf75a0b10cd9b66af22
#
_entry.id   38d0d896edb3ecf75a0b10cd9b66af22
#
_cell.length_a   1.000
_cell.length_b   1.000
_cell.length_c   1.000
_cell.angle_alpha   90.00
_cell.angle_beta   90.00
_cell.angle_gamma   90.00
#
_symmetry.space_group_name_H-M   'P 1'
#
loop_
_entity.id
_entity.type
_entity.pdbx_description
1 polymer ?
#
loop_
_entity_poly.entity_id
_entity_poly.type
_entity_poly.pdbx_seq_one_letter_code
_entity_poly.pdbx_strand_id
1 'polypeptide(L)'
;MSPAHVLEPTYRRLKRALMEGTWPIGQKLEAMRLADEFGVSMTPVRDSLNQLVGEGLVDLTPGEGYRVTLLTEHSLRDMLAVNVLLLESVADPAPRKIDTADLAAPIDTYADRVGDVFSIFALGSENRFLRQTGDLISDRLHIVRRLEPDVLPNALEALAELEGSALATPSKRVQALRRYHDQCLANVSRLIAVLAEQGST
;
A
#
# COMPACT_ATOMS: atom_id res chain seq x y z
N MET A 1 -26.58 16.95 7.57
CA MET A 1 -25.81 15.69 7.41
C MET A 1 -24.75 15.71 8.51
N SER A 2 -24.59 14.61 9.26
CA SER A 2 -23.59 14.55 10.33
C SER A 2 -22.16 14.58 9.75
N PRO A 3 -21.20 15.31 10.35
CA PRO A 3 -19.81 15.39 9.86
C PRO A 3 -19.13 14.03 9.67
N ALA A 4 -19.44 13.05 10.47
CA ALA A 4 -18.90 11.69 10.36
C ALA A 4 -19.33 10.97 9.06
N HIS A 5 -20.50 11.28 8.52
CA HIS A 5 -21.00 10.67 7.27
C HIS A 5 -20.26 11.14 6.01
N VAL A 6 -19.56 12.26 6.05
CA VAL A 6 -18.81 12.83 4.92
C VAL A 6 -17.33 12.57 5.04
N LEU A 7 -16.80 12.46 6.26
CA LEU A 7 -15.37 12.24 6.52
C LEU A 7 -14.91 10.90 5.96
N GLU A 8 -15.56 9.82 6.33
CA GLU A 8 -15.14 8.47 5.92
C GLU A 8 -15.12 8.24 4.40
N PRO A 9 -16.16 8.63 3.63
CA PRO A 9 -16.10 8.55 2.16
C PRO A 9 -15.02 9.44 1.55
N THR A 10 -14.80 10.65 2.09
CA THR A 10 -13.77 11.57 1.61
C THR A 10 -12.37 10.97 1.84
N TYR A 11 -12.13 10.44 3.03
CA TYR A 11 -10.88 9.77 3.37
C TYR A 11 -10.60 8.57 2.46
N ARG A 12 -11.58 7.67 2.27
CA ARG A 12 -11.40 6.50 1.40
C ARG A 12 -11.09 6.89 -0.04
N ARG A 13 -11.78 7.92 -0.56
CA ARG A 13 -11.56 8.41 -1.92
C ARG A 13 -10.15 9.01 -2.07
N LEU A 14 -9.71 9.84 -1.11
CA LEU A 14 -8.36 10.41 -1.10
C LEU A 14 -7.29 9.33 -1.00
N LYS A 15 -7.46 8.39 -0.05
CA LYS A 15 -6.53 7.28 0.15
C LYS A 15 -6.38 6.45 -1.12
N ARG A 16 -7.48 6.04 -1.72
CA ARG A 16 -7.45 5.25 -2.97
C ARG A 16 -6.76 6.00 -4.10
N ALA A 17 -7.09 7.29 -4.30
CA ALA A 17 -6.48 8.11 -5.33
C ALA A 17 -4.95 8.26 -5.14
N LEU A 18 -4.47 8.39 -3.89
CA LEU A 18 -3.03 8.41 -3.58
C LEU A 18 -2.36 7.06 -3.89
N MET A 19 -2.96 5.97 -3.47
CA MET A 19 -2.46 4.61 -3.73
C MET A 19 -2.42 4.31 -5.23
N GLU A 20 -3.39 4.81 -5.99
CA GLU A 20 -3.46 4.68 -7.46
C GLU A 20 -2.53 5.66 -8.21
N GLY A 21 -1.84 6.55 -7.50
CA GLY A 21 -0.94 7.51 -8.12
C GLY A 21 -1.66 8.56 -8.97
N THR A 22 -2.92 8.90 -8.63
CA THR A 22 -3.66 9.99 -9.28
C THR A 22 -2.89 11.32 -9.22
N TRP A 23 -2.16 11.51 -8.15
CA TRP A 23 -1.23 12.63 -7.98
C TRP A 23 0.19 12.08 -7.87
N PRO A 24 1.14 12.60 -8.68
CA PRO A 24 2.54 12.21 -8.59
C PRO A 24 3.14 12.41 -7.19
N ILE A 25 4.17 11.62 -6.87
CA ILE A 25 4.95 11.82 -5.63
C ILE A 25 5.48 13.27 -5.55
N GLY A 26 5.42 13.87 -4.36
CA GLY A 26 5.82 15.26 -4.12
C GLY A 26 4.84 16.33 -4.61
N GLN A 27 3.78 15.97 -5.34
CA GLN A 27 2.78 16.94 -5.81
C GLN A 27 2.07 17.60 -4.63
N LYS A 28 1.89 18.91 -4.73
CA LYS A 28 1.12 19.68 -3.76
C LYS A 28 -0.35 19.34 -3.83
N LEU A 29 -0.97 19.11 -2.67
CA LEU A 29 -2.39 18.81 -2.49
C LEU A 29 -3.09 20.04 -1.90
N GLU A 30 -3.91 20.71 -2.69
CA GLU A 30 -4.64 21.89 -2.27
C GLU A 30 -6.02 21.53 -1.74
N ALA A 31 -6.23 21.65 -0.41
CA ALA A 31 -7.47 21.24 0.24
C ALA A 31 -8.72 21.91 -0.35
N MET A 32 -8.61 23.17 -0.80
CA MET A 32 -9.72 23.88 -1.43
C MET A 32 -10.09 23.25 -2.78
N ARG A 33 -9.09 22.98 -3.62
CA ARG A 33 -9.30 22.34 -4.93
C ARG A 33 -9.89 20.93 -4.78
N LEU A 34 -9.39 20.16 -3.83
CA LEU A 34 -9.92 18.81 -3.53
C LEU A 34 -11.35 18.86 -3.00
N ALA A 35 -11.69 19.88 -2.19
CA ALA A 35 -13.04 20.07 -1.69
C ALA A 35 -14.03 20.37 -2.84
N ASP A 36 -13.65 21.24 -3.77
CA ASP A 36 -14.41 21.56 -4.98
C ASP A 36 -14.60 20.32 -5.86
N GLU A 37 -13.53 19.55 -6.11
CA GLU A 37 -13.55 18.33 -6.92
C GLU A 37 -14.43 17.23 -6.31
N PHE A 38 -14.44 17.12 -4.98
CA PHE A 38 -15.22 16.09 -4.28
C PHE A 38 -16.64 16.54 -3.93
N GLY A 39 -16.97 17.82 -4.13
CA GLY A 39 -18.26 18.39 -3.80
C GLY A 39 -18.54 18.42 -2.29
N VAL A 40 -17.50 18.63 -1.48
CA VAL A 40 -17.58 18.68 -0.02
C VAL A 40 -16.98 19.97 0.53
N SER A 41 -17.15 20.25 1.83
CA SER A 41 -16.45 21.39 2.46
C SER A 41 -14.97 21.07 2.71
N MET A 42 -14.16 22.10 2.96
CA MET A 42 -12.73 21.94 3.25
C MET A 42 -12.42 21.15 4.55
N THR A 43 -13.34 21.15 5.50
CA THR A 43 -13.12 20.50 6.80
C THR A 43 -12.89 19.00 6.65
N PRO A 44 -13.79 18.18 6.09
CA PRO A 44 -13.56 16.75 5.90
C PRO A 44 -12.33 16.45 5.03
N VAL A 45 -11.97 17.32 4.08
CA VAL A 45 -10.76 17.15 3.27
C VAL A 45 -9.50 17.31 4.13
N ARG A 46 -9.43 18.39 4.94
CA ARG A 46 -8.29 18.63 5.83
C ARG A 46 -8.15 17.53 6.88
N ASP A 47 -9.26 17.09 7.47
CA ASP A 47 -9.26 16.01 8.46
C ASP A 47 -8.76 14.70 7.83
N SER A 48 -9.20 14.39 6.61
CA SER A 48 -8.72 13.24 5.85
C SER A 48 -7.23 13.35 5.51
N LEU A 49 -6.76 14.52 5.06
CA LEU A 49 -5.34 14.75 4.76
C LEU A 49 -4.48 14.61 6.02
N ASN A 50 -4.93 15.12 7.18
CA ASN A 50 -4.22 14.96 8.46
C ASN A 50 -4.14 13.48 8.89
N GLN A 51 -5.21 12.70 8.66
CA GLN A 51 -5.18 11.27 8.90
C GLN A 51 -4.16 10.59 7.99
N LEU A 52 -4.14 10.92 6.70
CA LEU A 52 -3.19 10.39 5.72
C LEU A 52 -1.73 10.82 5.99
N VAL A 53 -1.51 11.96 6.65
CA VAL A 53 -0.20 12.33 7.21
C VAL A 53 0.23 11.34 8.28
N GLY A 54 -0.67 10.97 9.19
CA GLY A 54 -0.41 9.95 10.21
C GLY A 54 -0.11 8.56 9.61
N GLU A 55 -0.63 8.27 8.42
CA GLU A 55 -0.40 7.02 7.67
C GLU A 55 0.85 7.08 6.78
N GLY A 56 1.46 8.25 6.61
CA GLY A 56 2.67 8.44 5.79
C GLY A 56 2.42 8.40 4.27
N LEU A 57 1.18 8.64 3.84
CA LEU A 57 0.81 8.82 2.42
C LEU A 57 0.87 10.28 1.98
N VAL A 58 0.82 11.20 2.94
CA VAL A 58 0.87 12.65 2.75
C VAL A 58 1.89 13.25 3.69
N ASP A 59 2.68 14.20 3.21
CA ASP A 59 3.57 15.04 4.02
C ASP A 59 2.91 16.38 4.28
N LEU A 60 3.04 16.91 5.51
CA LEU A 60 2.62 18.25 5.87
C LEU A 60 3.82 19.09 6.29
N THR A 61 4.12 20.12 5.50
CA THR A 61 5.17 21.08 5.84
C THR A 61 4.52 22.39 6.31
N PRO A 62 4.87 22.89 7.51
CA PRO A 62 4.37 24.18 8.00
C PRO A 62 4.66 25.31 6.99
N GLY A 63 3.61 26.05 6.61
CA GLY A 63 3.70 27.13 5.63
C GLY A 63 3.62 26.70 4.16
N GLU A 64 3.90 25.45 3.82
CA GLU A 64 3.84 24.94 2.44
C GLU A 64 2.57 24.10 2.17
N GLY A 65 1.99 23.48 3.22
CA GLY A 65 0.79 22.67 3.13
C GLY A 65 1.06 21.19 2.88
N TYR A 66 0.09 20.51 2.28
CA TYR A 66 0.11 19.06 2.05
C TYR A 66 0.77 18.72 0.71
N ARG A 67 1.53 17.63 0.69
CA ARG A 67 2.12 17.02 -0.51
C ARG A 67 1.97 15.51 -0.47
N VAL A 68 1.92 14.87 -1.64
CA VAL A 68 2.09 13.41 -1.73
C VAL A 68 3.48 13.06 -1.21
N THR A 69 3.58 12.08 -0.33
CA THR A 69 4.87 11.69 0.29
C THR A 69 5.89 11.31 -0.78
N LEU A 70 7.11 11.85 -0.63
CA LEU A 70 8.24 11.49 -1.48
C LEU A 70 8.73 10.09 -1.12
N LEU A 71 8.94 9.28 -2.14
CA LEU A 71 9.54 7.96 -2.00
C LEU A 71 10.96 7.98 -2.57
N THR A 72 11.94 7.63 -1.73
CA THR A 72 13.34 7.50 -2.10
C THR A 72 13.75 6.03 -2.17
N GLU A 73 14.86 5.71 -2.85
CA GLU A 73 15.41 4.34 -2.82
C GLU A 73 15.65 3.85 -1.40
N HIS A 74 16.17 4.72 -0.53
CA HIS A 74 16.45 4.38 0.86
C HIS A 74 15.15 4.03 1.61
N SER A 75 14.14 4.90 1.56
CA SER A 75 12.87 4.66 2.24
C SER A 75 12.11 3.45 1.68
N LEU A 76 12.22 3.19 0.37
CA LEU A 76 11.62 1.99 -0.23
C LEU A 76 12.31 0.71 0.26
N ARG A 77 13.67 0.69 0.34
CA ARG A 77 14.42 -0.45 0.89
C ARG A 77 14.04 -0.72 2.34
N ASP A 78 13.94 0.34 3.15
CA ASP A 78 13.57 0.21 4.57
C ASP A 78 12.16 -0.35 4.72
N MET A 79 11.19 0.15 3.93
CA MET A 79 9.82 -0.37 3.96
C MET A 79 9.73 -1.83 3.52
N LEU A 80 10.43 -2.23 2.46
CA LEU A 80 10.47 -3.62 2.00
C LEU A 80 11.10 -4.54 3.06
N ALA A 81 12.19 -4.09 3.71
CA ALA A 81 12.84 -4.86 4.77
C ALA A 81 11.92 -5.07 5.98
N VAL A 82 11.22 -4.02 6.42
CA VAL A 82 10.26 -4.15 7.54
C VAL A 82 9.06 -4.99 7.11
N ASN A 83 8.56 -4.83 5.88
CA ASN A 83 7.40 -5.58 5.39
C ASN A 83 7.67 -7.09 5.38
N VAL A 84 8.82 -7.54 4.87
CA VAL A 84 9.15 -8.97 4.85
C VAL A 84 9.27 -9.54 6.27
N LEU A 85 9.91 -8.81 7.20
CA LEU A 85 10.04 -9.24 8.60
C LEU A 85 8.67 -9.41 9.28
N LEU A 86 7.77 -8.45 9.09
CA LEU A 86 6.41 -8.51 9.63
C LEU A 86 5.65 -9.71 9.04
N LEU A 87 5.68 -9.88 7.73
CA LEU A 87 4.97 -10.96 7.05
C LEU A 87 5.54 -12.34 7.40
N GLU A 88 6.85 -12.49 7.54
CA GLU A 88 7.47 -13.74 8.00
C GLU A 88 7.02 -14.10 9.42
N SER A 89 6.91 -13.10 10.32
CA SER A 89 6.48 -13.33 11.70
C SER A 89 5.03 -13.85 11.80
N VAL A 90 4.19 -13.59 10.80
CA VAL A 90 2.80 -14.05 10.74
C VAL A 90 2.60 -15.25 9.81
N ALA A 91 3.55 -15.54 8.93
CA ALA A 91 3.49 -16.67 8.01
C ALA A 91 3.77 -18.02 8.68
N ASP A 92 4.45 -18.02 9.83
CA ASP A 92 4.84 -19.24 10.56
C ASP A 92 3.68 -19.92 11.30
N PRO A 93 2.78 -19.24 12.05
CA PRO A 93 1.61 -19.90 12.61
C PRO A 93 0.68 -20.42 11.50
N ALA A 94 0.12 -21.61 11.69
CA ALA A 94 -0.90 -22.13 10.77
C ALA A 94 -2.03 -21.10 10.64
N PRO A 95 -2.42 -20.71 9.43
CA PRO A 95 -3.53 -19.80 9.26
C PRO A 95 -4.78 -20.39 9.92
N ARG A 96 -5.46 -19.63 10.76
CA ARG A 96 -6.86 -19.92 11.09
C ARG A 96 -7.61 -20.04 9.76
N LYS A 97 -8.62 -20.94 9.69
CA LYS A 97 -9.43 -21.16 8.48
C LYS A 97 -9.63 -19.83 7.75
N ILE A 98 -8.86 -19.66 6.67
CA ILE A 98 -9.08 -18.57 5.74
C ILE A 98 -10.36 -18.95 5.01
N ASP A 99 -11.40 -18.13 5.13
CA ASP A 99 -12.56 -18.30 4.27
C ASP A 99 -12.12 -17.90 2.86
N THR A 100 -12.19 -18.82 1.93
CA THR A 100 -11.85 -18.54 0.52
C THR A 100 -12.79 -17.51 -0.10
N ALA A 101 -13.90 -17.17 0.57
CA ALA A 101 -14.75 -16.04 0.23
C ALA A 101 -14.05 -14.68 0.45
N ASP A 102 -13.08 -14.60 1.38
CA ASP A 102 -12.26 -13.39 1.58
C ASP A 102 -11.28 -13.13 0.41
N LEU A 103 -11.03 -14.15 -0.41
CA LEU A 103 -10.25 -14.05 -1.66
C LEU A 103 -11.09 -13.63 -2.88
N ALA A 104 -12.40 -13.51 -2.73
CA ALA A 104 -13.36 -13.37 -3.85
C ALA A 104 -13.87 -11.93 -4.08
N ALA A 105 -13.25 -10.91 -3.50
CA ALA A 105 -13.52 -9.54 -3.94
C ALA A 105 -13.07 -9.40 -5.42
N PRO A 106 -13.78 -8.64 -6.26
CA PRO A 106 -13.31 -8.36 -7.61
C PRO A 106 -12.00 -7.57 -7.51
N ILE A 107 -10.90 -8.30 -7.63
CA ILE A 107 -9.54 -7.79 -7.49
C ILE A 107 -9.11 -7.38 -8.89
N ASP A 108 -9.04 -6.07 -9.10
CA ASP A 108 -8.88 -5.53 -10.44
C ASP A 108 -7.42 -5.39 -10.87
N THR A 109 -6.47 -5.25 -9.92
CA THR A 109 -5.07 -4.96 -10.25
C THR A 109 -4.07 -5.91 -9.60
N TYR A 110 -2.86 -6.00 -10.20
CA TYR A 110 -1.72 -6.70 -9.60
C TYR A 110 -1.40 -6.19 -8.18
N ALA A 111 -1.43 -4.86 -7.98
CA ALA A 111 -1.12 -4.24 -6.70
C ALA A 111 -2.13 -4.64 -5.61
N ASP A 112 -3.41 -4.67 -5.95
CA ASP A 112 -4.47 -5.13 -5.05
C ASP A 112 -4.26 -6.60 -4.66
N ARG A 113 -3.99 -7.48 -5.64
CA ARG A 113 -3.76 -8.91 -5.41
C ARG A 113 -2.59 -9.19 -4.48
N VAL A 114 -1.47 -8.48 -4.65
CA VAL A 114 -0.32 -8.58 -3.71
C VAL A 114 -0.73 -8.13 -2.30
N GLY A 115 -1.45 -7.02 -2.20
CA GLY A 115 -1.97 -6.49 -0.92
C GLY A 115 -2.88 -7.49 -0.21
N ASP A 116 -3.78 -8.13 -0.94
CA ASP A 116 -4.72 -9.10 -0.40
C ASP A 116 -4.02 -10.35 0.12
N VAL A 117 -3.05 -10.90 -0.62
CA VAL A 117 -2.25 -12.03 -0.12
C VAL A 117 -1.56 -11.68 1.19
N PHE A 118 -1.01 -10.47 1.31
CA PHE A 118 -0.34 -10.03 2.54
C PHE A 118 -1.34 -9.83 3.69
N SER A 119 -2.51 -9.30 3.40
CA SER A 119 -3.61 -9.19 4.38
C SER A 119 -4.05 -10.56 4.88
N ILE A 120 -4.16 -11.55 3.99
CA ILE A 120 -4.47 -12.94 4.34
C ILE A 120 -3.42 -13.51 5.29
N PHE A 121 -2.13 -13.31 5.01
CA PHE A 121 -1.08 -13.75 5.93
C PHE A 121 -1.21 -13.07 7.29
N ALA A 122 -1.50 -11.77 7.32
CA ALA A 122 -1.68 -11.00 8.54
C ALA A 122 -2.89 -11.44 9.38
N LEU A 123 -3.96 -11.95 8.75
CA LEU A 123 -5.14 -12.49 9.46
C LEU A 123 -4.79 -13.67 10.37
N GLY A 124 -3.69 -14.40 10.10
CA GLY A 124 -3.18 -15.46 10.98
C GLY A 124 -2.68 -14.98 12.33
N SER A 125 -2.38 -13.69 12.48
CA SER A 125 -1.84 -13.11 13.71
C SER A 125 -2.94 -12.60 14.64
N GLU A 126 -2.84 -12.90 15.95
CA GLU A 126 -3.67 -12.27 16.99
C GLU A 126 -3.15 -10.88 17.38
N ASN A 127 -1.92 -10.54 17.00
CA ASN A 127 -1.30 -9.26 17.31
C ASN A 127 -1.90 -8.14 16.42
N ARG A 128 -2.80 -7.37 17.02
CA ARG A 128 -3.49 -6.25 16.34
C ARG A 128 -2.51 -5.19 15.82
N PHE A 129 -1.47 -4.87 16.57
CA PHE A 129 -0.49 -3.87 16.16
C PHE A 129 0.30 -4.32 14.94
N LEU A 130 0.64 -5.60 14.88
CA LEU A 130 1.35 -6.17 13.76
C LEU A 130 0.50 -6.09 12.47
N ARG A 131 -0.79 -6.44 12.56
CA ARG A 131 -1.72 -6.30 11.44
C ARG A 131 -1.83 -4.84 10.99
N GLN A 132 -2.10 -3.91 11.91
CA GLN A 132 -2.22 -2.49 11.59
C GLN A 132 -0.95 -1.92 10.94
N THR A 133 0.23 -2.29 11.45
CA THR A 133 1.50 -1.86 10.86
C THR A 133 1.71 -2.45 9.47
N GLY A 134 1.36 -3.72 9.28
CA GLY A 134 1.40 -4.37 7.97
C GLY A 134 0.50 -3.69 6.95
N ASP A 135 -0.72 -3.35 7.33
CA ASP A 135 -1.68 -2.63 6.48
C ASP A 135 -1.13 -1.24 6.07
N LEU A 136 -0.59 -0.46 7.03
CA LEU A 136 0.01 0.85 6.74
C LEU A 136 1.19 0.75 5.76
N ILE A 137 2.06 -0.23 5.93
CA ILE A 137 3.18 -0.45 5.01
C ILE A 137 2.65 -0.91 3.64
N SER A 138 1.66 -1.79 3.63
CA SER A 138 1.03 -2.30 2.41
C SER A 138 0.42 -1.18 1.57
N ASP A 139 -0.31 -0.26 2.22
CA ASP A 139 -0.89 0.92 1.56
C ASP A 139 0.17 1.83 0.93
N ARG A 140 1.28 2.07 1.64
CA ARG A 140 2.40 2.88 1.15
C ARG A 140 3.15 2.22 0.00
N LEU A 141 3.23 0.90 -0.01
CA LEU A 141 3.86 0.13 -1.10
C LEU A 141 2.94 -0.04 -2.32
N HIS A 142 1.65 0.26 -2.21
CA HIS A 142 0.69 0.02 -3.29
C HIS A 142 1.07 0.76 -4.58
N ILE A 143 1.47 2.02 -4.50
CA ILE A 143 1.89 2.81 -5.67
C ILE A 143 3.10 2.18 -6.39
N VAL A 144 4.03 1.57 -5.65
CA VAL A 144 5.17 0.86 -6.20
C VAL A 144 4.74 -0.44 -6.87
N ARG A 145 3.87 -1.21 -6.23
CA ARG A 145 3.34 -2.47 -6.76
C ARG A 145 2.64 -2.32 -8.10
N ARG A 146 2.05 -1.16 -8.37
CA ARG A 146 1.46 -0.86 -9.67
C ARG A 146 2.46 -0.86 -10.82
N LEU A 147 3.73 -0.60 -10.50
CA LEU A 147 4.82 -0.57 -11.48
C LEU A 147 5.54 -1.92 -11.61
N GLU A 148 5.37 -2.82 -10.65
CA GLU A 148 6.08 -4.09 -10.61
C GLU A 148 5.87 -4.95 -11.88
N PRO A 149 4.67 -5.05 -12.48
CA PRO A 149 4.48 -5.82 -13.70
C PRO A 149 5.37 -5.36 -14.87
N ASP A 150 5.67 -4.07 -14.94
CA ASP A 150 6.46 -3.46 -16.01
C ASP A 150 7.96 -3.45 -15.69
N VAL A 151 8.32 -3.54 -14.40
CA VAL A 151 9.71 -3.39 -13.94
C VAL A 151 10.35 -4.72 -13.56
N LEU A 152 9.61 -5.59 -12.87
CA LEU A 152 10.14 -6.87 -12.39
C LEU A 152 10.07 -7.94 -13.48
N PRO A 153 11.15 -8.70 -13.73
CA PRO A 153 11.21 -9.65 -14.84
C PRO A 153 10.16 -10.76 -14.76
N ASN A 154 9.72 -11.16 -13.57
CA ASN A 154 8.81 -12.28 -13.35
C ASN A 154 7.69 -11.92 -12.35
N ALA A 155 7.16 -10.69 -12.41
CA ALA A 155 6.16 -10.20 -11.48
C ALA A 155 4.93 -11.11 -11.36
N LEU A 156 4.35 -11.51 -12.47
CA LEU A 156 3.16 -12.38 -12.49
C LEU A 156 3.43 -13.79 -11.95
N GLU A 157 4.61 -14.34 -12.20
CA GLU A 157 5.01 -15.63 -11.64
C GLU A 157 5.21 -15.54 -10.13
N ALA A 158 5.86 -14.47 -9.66
CA ALA A 158 6.03 -14.21 -8.23
C ALA A 158 4.69 -14.04 -7.50
N LEU A 159 3.74 -13.33 -8.11
CA LEU A 159 2.38 -13.21 -7.58
C LEU A 159 1.67 -14.57 -7.54
N ALA A 160 1.73 -15.37 -8.60
CA ALA A 160 1.12 -16.69 -8.63
C ALA A 160 1.74 -17.62 -7.55
N GLU A 161 3.06 -17.51 -7.30
CA GLU A 161 3.73 -18.25 -6.22
C GLU A 161 3.24 -17.80 -4.84
N LEU A 162 3.09 -16.48 -4.63
CA LEU A 162 2.55 -15.91 -3.39
C LEU A 162 1.13 -16.42 -3.12
N GLU A 163 0.24 -16.31 -4.10
CA GLU A 163 -1.15 -16.77 -4.00
C GLU A 163 -1.23 -18.29 -3.73
N GLY A 164 -0.46 -19.08 -4.47
CA GLY A 164 -0.38 -20.52 -4.26
C GLY A 164 0.20 -20.91 -2.89
N SER A 165 1.00 -20.03 -2.28
CA SER A 165 1.59 -20.27 -0.97
C SER A 165 0.62 -20.00 0.19
N ALA A 166 -0.45 -19.25 0.00
CA ALA A 166 -1.37 -18.82 1.06
C ALA A 166 -1.92 -20.02 1.88
N LEU A 167 -2.23 -21.12 1.23
CA LEU A 167 -2.71 -22.36 1.85
C LEU A 167 -1.60 -23.41 2.06
N ALA A 168 -0.34 -23.07 1.77
CA ALA A 168 0.77 -24.00 1.88
C ALA A 168 1.35 -24.06 3.30
N THR A 169 2.41 -24.85 3.46
CA THR A 169 3.16 -24.94 4.73
C THR A 169 3.84 -23.61 5.08
N PRO A 170 4.09 -23.31 6.36
CA PRO A 170 4.80 -22.12 6.79
C PRO A 170 6.12 -21.87 6.01
N SER A 171 6.93 -22.90 5.85
CA SER A 171 8.19 -22.80 5.11
C SER A 171 8.01 -22.35 3.66
N LYS A 172 6.97 -22.84 2.98
CA LYS A 172 6.67 -22.42 1.60
C LYS A 172 6.18 -20.98 1.55
N ARG A 173 5.35 -20.56 2.52
CA ARG A 173 4.92 -19.15 2.62
C ARG A 173 6.10 -18.21 2.81
N VAL A 174 6.99 -18.51 3.77
CA VAL A 174 8.20 -17.72 4.02
C VAL A 174 9.10 -17.69 2.78
N GLN A 175 9.26 -18.81 2.09
CA GLN A 175 10.07 -18.87 0.87
C GLN A 175 9.49 -17.99 -0.26
N ALA A 176 8.18 -18.03 -0.48
CA ALA A 176 7.52 -17.19 -1.48
C ALA A 176 7.63 -15.70 -1.12
N LEU A 177 7.43 -15.34 0.15
CA LEU A 177 7.60 -13.96 0.66
C LEU A 177 9.02 -13.44 0.41
N ARG A 178 10.04 -14.21 0.77
CA ARG A 178 11.44 -13.81 0.56
C ARG A 178 11.74 -13.60 -0.93
N ARG A 179 11.35 -14.53 -1.77
CA ARG A 179 11.54 -14.44 -3.21
C ARG A 179 10.94 -13.17 -3.81
N TYR A 180 9.71 -12.87 -3.45
CA TYR A 180 9.04 -11.65 -3.89
C TYR A 180 9.81 -10.41 -3.43
N HIS A 181 10.16 -10.31 -2.14
CA HIS A 181 10.87 -9.15 -1.61
C HIS A 181 12.29 -9.01 -2.16
N ASP A 182 13.01 -10.11 -2.38
CA ASP A 182 14.34 -10.10 -3.00
C ASP A 182 14.28 -9.54 -4.42
N GLN A 183 13.24 -9.88 -5.21
CA GLN A 183 13.04 -9.29 -6.53
C GLN A 183 12.76 -7.79 -6.45
N CYS A 184 11.90 -7.36 -5.53
CA CYS A 184 11.62 -5.93 -5.32
C CYS A 184 12.89 -5.19 -4.92
N LEU A 185 13.66 -5.71 -3.94
CA LEU A 185 14.91 -5.12 -3.45
C LEU A 185 15.97 -5.00 -4.54
N ALA A 186 16.08 -6.01 -5.42
CA ALA A 186 17.02 -5.98 -6.55
C ALA A 186 16.66 -4.91 -7.59
N ASN A 187 15.40 -4.47 -7.66
CA ASN A 187 14.90 -3.53 -8.66
C ASN A 187 14.50 -2.16 -8.09
N VAL A 188 14.84 -1.85 -6.83
CA VAL A 188 14.45 -0.59 -6.17
C VAL A 188 14.81 0.64 -6.98
N SER A 189 16.04 0.74 -7.49
CA SER A 189 16.48 1.91 -8.27
C SER A 189 15.65 2.09 -9.54
N ARG A 190 15.28 1.01 -10.21
CA ARG A 190 14.45 1.04 -11.41
C ARG A 190 13.00 1.41 -11.09
N LEU A 191 12.43 0.87 -10.01
CA LEU A 191 11.09 1.22 -9.54
C LEU A 191 10.99 2.71 -9.21
N ILE A 192 11.97 3.27 -8.50
CA ILE A 192 12.02 4.69 -8.16
C ILE A 192 12.20 5.56 -9.41
N ALA A 193 13.04 5.16 -10.37
CA ALA A 193 13.22 5.90 -11.62
C ALA A 193 11.90 6.01 -12.41
N VAL A 194 11.20 4.89 -12.61
CA VAL A 194 9.91 4.88 -13.32
C VAL A 194 8.85 5.70 -12.57
N LEU A 195 8.81 5.62 -11.23
CA LEU A 195 7.88 6.40 -10.43
C LEU A 195 8.13 7.92 -10.57
N ALA A 196 9.40 8.33 -10.64
CA ALA A 196 9.78 9.73 -10.82
C ALA A 196 9.43 10.25 -12.24
N GLU A 197 9.56 9.43 -13.27
CA GLU A 197 9.18 9.77 -14.65
C GLU A 197 7.69 10.07 -14.78
N GLN A 198 6.82 9.31 -14.08
CA GLN A 198 5.37 9.54 -14.07
C GLN A 198 4.99 10.90 -13.44
N GLY A 199 5.84 11.45 -12.58
CA GLY A 199 5.63 12.76 -11.95
C GLY A 199 6.08 13.95 -12.82
N SER A 200 6.78 13.69 -13.93
CA SER A 200 7.37 14.74 -14.78
C SER A 200 6.54 15.03 -16.05
N THR A 201 5.43 14.33 -16.24
CA THR A 201 4.50 14.47 -17.38
C THR A 201 3.26 15.23 -16.97
#